data_01f3787842d0dcf701ed0116742e8a8d
#
_entry.id   01f3787842d0dcf701ed0116742e8a8d
#
_cell.length_a   1.000
_cell.length_b   1.000
_cell.length_c   1.000
_cell.angle_alpha   90.00
_cell.angle_beta   90.00
_cell.angle_gamma   90.00
#
_symmetry.space_group_name_H-M   'P 1'
#
loop_
_entity.id
_entity.type
_entity.pdbx_description
1 polymer ?
#
loop_
_entity_poly.entity_id
_entity_poly.type
_entity_poly.pdbx_seq_one_letter_code
_entity_poly.pdbx_strand_id
1 'polypeptide(L)'
;MLWCAPMAFWSRKERPAPCPSCDAALDIGLVKDGRPTCPACGQALVPVRVAGFWRRLAAALVDAAILLVTAGPLHLGLQRVIGEASPVRGAFSWAGLLQLLTVDPLEILVWLAPLLVMVAIYFVLFIALSGRTPGQKLTGIRVVHRAGGKVGPVRATVRFAGTAVGLVPGGLGSLWMAFDREKRAFHDYLTGTYVVREH
;
A
#
# COMPACT_ATOMS: atom_id res chain seq x y z
N MET A 1 10.60 17.52 -37.27
CA MET A 1 9.36 18.11 -36.72
C MET A 1 8.86 17.23 -35.57
N LEU A 2 8.94 17.79 -34.37
CA LEU A 2 8.04 17.61 -33.22
C LEU A 2 7.75 16.21 -32.68
N TRP A 3 8.54 15.82 -31.67
CA TRP A 3 7.99 15.16 -30.47
C TRP A 3 8.82 15.60 -29.26
N CYS A 4 8.58 16.82 -28.83
CA CYS A 4 8.95 17.34 -27.51
C CYS A 4 7.66 17.76 -26.83
N ALA A 5 7.06 16.86 -26.03
CA ALA A 5 6.08 17.20 -24.98
C ALA A 5 5.70 15.95 -24.20
N PRO A 6 5.40 16.08 -22.98
CA PRO A 6 6.02 16.84 -21.89
C PRO A 6 6.33 15.98 -20.65
N MET A 7 7.52 15.96 -20.24
CA MET A 7 7.91 15.60 -18.87
C MET A 7 7.37 16.63 -17.82
N ALA A 8 6.39 17.44 -18.18
CA ALA A 8 5.84 18.50 -17.32
C ALA A 8 4.89 17.98 -16.21
N PHE A 9 4.53 16.69 -16.22
CA PHE A 9 3.71 16.11 -15.15
C PHE A 9 4.47 15.91 -13.85
N TRP A 10 5.80 15.85 -13.89
CA TRP A 10 6.66 15.62 -12.73
C TRP A 10 7.21 16.90 -12.09
N SER A 11 7.00 18.06 -12.71
CA SER A 11 7.46 19.37 -12.22
C SER A 11 6.34 20.20 -11.58
N ARG A 12 5.38 19.59 -10.92
CA ARG A 12 4.59 20.35 -9.98
C ARG A 12 5.48 20.61 -8.78
N LYS A 13 6.12 21.83 -8.72
CA LYS A 13 6.75 22.38 -7.52
C LYS A 13 5.83 22.06 -6.36
N GLU A 14 6.25 21.13 -5.52
CA GLU A 14 5.48 20.74 -4.34
C GLU A 14 5.32 22.01 -3.52
N ARG A 15 4.08 22.46 -3.32
CA ARG A 15 3.85 23.54 -2.37
C ARG A 15 4.42 23.08 -1.04
N PRO A 16 5.27 23.88 -0.40
CA PRO A 16 5.81 23.51 0.90
C PRO A 16 4.64 23.18 1.83
N ALA A 17 4.77 22.10 2.61
CA ALA A 17 3.75 21.74 3.56
C ALA A 17 3.61 22.87 4.60
N PRO A 18 2.40 23.34 4.89
CA PRO A 18 2.23 24.38 5.89
C PRO A 18 2.59 23.85 7.29
N CYS A 19 3.16 24.70 8.10
CA CYS A 19 3.39 24.40 9.51
C CYS A 19 2.06 24.16 10.23
N PRO A 20 1.89 23.06 10.99
CA PRO A 20 0.62 22.73 11.63
C PRO A 20 0.18 23.75 12.71
N SER A 21 1.08 24.62 13.16
CA SER A 21 0.82 25.58 14.23
C SER A 21 0.64 27.02 13.75
N CYS A 22 1.22 27.42 12.61
CA CYS A 22 1.17 28.81 12.15
C CYS A 22 0.92 28.96 10.64
N ASP A 23 0.61 27.88 9.93
CA ASP A 23 0.39 27.83 8.48
C ASP A 23 1.52 28.41 7.60
N ALA A 24 2.66 28.77 8.20
CA ALA A 24 3.81 29.23 7.45
C ALA A 24 4.31 28.13 6.49
N ALA A 25 4.61 28.48 5.26
CA ALA A 25 5.16 27.56 4.27
C ALA A 25 6.55 27.07 4.73
N LEU A 26 6.66 25.74 4.95
CA LEU A 26 7.92 25.11 5.34
C LEU A 26 8.70 24.72 4.10
N ASP A 27 9.87 25.30 3.91
CA ASP A 27 10.76 24.85 2.85
C ASP A 27 11.34 23.47 3.20
N ILE A 28 11.28 22.54 2.23
CA ILE A 28 11.80 21.17 2.37
C ILE A 28 13.30 21.20 2.67
N GLY A 29 14.03 22.23 2.26
CA GLY A 29 15.43 22.49 2.61
C GLY A 29 15.69 22.54 4.11
N LEU A 30 14.79 23.14 4.89
CA LEU A 30 14.92 23.28 6.34
C LEU A 30 14.96 21.94 7.09
N VAL A 31 14.28 20.91 6.55
CA VAL A 31 14.30 19.55 7.13
C VAL A 31 15.60 18.83 6.83
N LYS A 32 16.24 19.12 5.67
CA LYS A 32 17.53 18.57 5.30
C LYS A 32 18.70 19.15 6.10
N ASP A 33 18.59 20.41 6.48
CA ASP A 33 19.66 21.13 7.21
C ASP A 33 19.66 20.85 8.72
N GLY A 34 18.89 19.86 9.16
CA GLY A 34 18.89 19.43 10.57
C GLY A 34 18.27 20.44 11.55
N ARG A 35 17.52 21.44 11.08
CA ARG A 35 16.78 22.38 11.92
C ARG A 35 15.38 21.83 12.20
N PRO A 36 15.15 21.24 13.38
CA PRO A 36 13.87 20.60 13.68
C PRO A 36 12.79 21.60 14.12
N THR A 37 12.97 22.89 13.88
CA THR A 37 12.05 23.95 14.35
C THR A 37 11.53 24.81 13.19
N CYS A 38 10.26 25.19 13.25
CA CYS A 38 9.66 26.12 12.31
C CYS A 38 10.29 27.51 12.50
N PRO A 39 10.78 28.18 11.45
CA PRO A 39 11.41 29.50 11.56
C PRO A 39 10.41 30.62 11.96
N ALA A 40 9.11 30.42 11.71
CA ALA A 40 8.09 31.44 12.00
C ALA A 40 7.54 31.34 13.42
N CYS A 41 7.33 30.13 13.97
CA CYS A 41 6.70 29.99 15.30
C CYS A 41 7.57 29.21 16.30
N GLY A 42 8.76 28.74 15.93
CA GLY A 42 9.64 27.98 16.82
C GLY A 42 9.16 26.55 17.13
N GLN A 43 8.02 26.11 16.57
CA GLN A 43 7.49 24.75 16.79
C GLN A 43 8.50 23.71 16.34
N ALA A 44 8.74 22.70 17.17
CA ALA A 44 9.58 21.57 16.82
C ALA A 44 8.94 20.77 15.67
N LEU A 45 9.67 20.65 14.55
CA LEU A 45 9.28 19.85 13.39
C LEU A 45 9.89 18.46 13.57
N VAL A 46 9.07 17.49 13.96
CA VAL A 46 9.55 16.11 14.09
C VAL A 46 9.86 15.55 12.70
N PRO A 47 11.11 15.15 12.40
CA PRO A 47 11.43 14.56 11.12
C PRO A 47 10.68 13.26 10.94
N VAL A 48 9.74 13.22 10.01
CA VAL A 48 8.95 12.03 9.71
C VAL A 48 9.83 11.02 8.97
N ARG A 49 10.19 9.92 9.64
CA ARG A 49 10.97 8.85 9.01
C ARG A 49 10.07 7.97 8.17
N VAL A 50 10.32 7.93 6.86
CA VAL A 50 9.61 7.04 5.94
C VAL A 50 9.98 5.58 6.23
N ALA A 51 8.99 4.69 6.17
CA ALA A 51 9.20 3.25 6.37
C ALA A 51 9.88 2.64 5.14
N GLY A 52 10.99 1.95 5.37
CA GLY A 52 11.71 1.22 4.33
C GLY A 52 11.01 -0.09 3.92
N PHE A 53 11.51 -0.71 2.86
CA PHE A 53 11.01 -1.95 2.27
C PHE A 53 10.79 -3.06 3.30
N TRP A 54 11.80 -3.41 4.09
CA TRP A 54 11.74 -4.54 5.02
C TRP A 54 10.65 -4.43 6.09
N ARG A 55 10.39 -3.22 6.60
CA ARG A 55 9.30 -3.02 7.57
C ARG A 55 7.93 -3.17 6.94
N ARG A 56 7.76 -2.72 5.69
CA ARG A 56 6.51 -2.91 4.95
C ARG A 56 6.30 -4.36 4.57
N LEU A 57 7.37 -5.07 4.20
CA LEU A 57 7.33 -6.52 3.95
C LEU A 57 6.93 -7.28 5.21
N ALA A 58 7.57 -6.98 6.35
CA ALA A 58 7.19 -7.59 7.63
C ALA A 58 5.72 -7.34 7.99
N ALA A 59 5.22 -6.10 7.79
CA ALA A 59 3.80 -5.78 7.99
C ALA A 59 2.91 -6.61 7.06
N ALA A 60 3.26 -6.72 5.79
CA ALA A 60 2.50 -7.50 4.80
C ALA A 60 2.48 -9.00 5.13
N LEU A 61 3.60 -9.56 5.63
CA LEU A 61 3.65 -10.95 6.07
C LEU A 61 2.76 -11.22 7.29
N VAL A 62 2.73 -10.29 8.25
CA VAL A 62 1.82 -10.39 9.41
C VAL A 62 0.36 -10.29 8.97
N ASP A 63 0.02 -9.33 8.09
CA ASP A 63 -1.33 -9.21 7.54
C ASP A 63 -1.72 -10.45 6.73
N ALA A 64 -0.79 -11.02 5.95
CA ALA A 64 -1.01 -12.26 5.20
C ALA A 64 -1.28 -13.45 6.13
N ALA A 65 -0.54 -13.57 7.24
CA ALA A 65 -0.77 -14.62 8.24
C ALA A 65 -2.17 -14.48 8.89
N ILE A 66 -2.57 -13.25 9.25
CA ILE A 66 -3.90 -12.97 9.79
C ILE A 66 -4.99 -13.37 8.78
N LEU A 67 -4.84 -12.96 7.54
CA LEU A 67 -5.81 -13.27 6.48
C LEU A 67 -5.84 -14.78 6.16
N LEU A 68 -4.71 -15.46 6.18
CA LEU A 68 -4.64 -16.91 5.98
C LEU A 68 -5.44 -17.64 7.05
N VAL A 69 -5.34 -17.22 8.31
CA VAL A 69 -6.02 -17.88 9.43
C VAL A 69 -7.52 -17.48 9.50
N THR A 70 -7.90 -16.30 9.04
CA THR A 70 -9.28 -15.80 9.15
C THR A 70 -10.06 -15.96 7.85
N ALA A 71 -9.58 -15.36 6.76
CA ALA A 71 -10.28 -15.35 5.49
C ALA A 71 -10.12 -16.69 4.73
N GLY A 72 -9.00 -17.41 4.91
CA GLY A 72 -8.77 -18.70 4.25
C GLY A 72 -9.82 -19.75 4.59
N PRO A 73 -10.03 -20.11 5.88
CA PRO A 73 -11.06 -21.07 6.27
C PRO A 73 -12.48 -20.61 5.89
N LEU A 74 -12.76 -19.30 6.02
CA LEU A 74 -14.05 -18.74 5.63
C LEU A 74 -14.30 -18.89 4.13
N HIS A 75 -13.31 -18.62 3.29
CA HIS A 75 -13.38 -18.83 1.85
C HIS A 75 -13.63 -20.30 1.51
N LEU A 76 -12.86 -21.22 2.10
CA LEU A 76 -13.04 -22.67 1.86
C LEU A 76 -14.42 -23.16 2.33
N GLY A 77 -14.91 -22.65 3.45
CA GLY A 77 -16.26 -22.93 3.94
C GLY A 77 -17.35 -22.44 2.97
N LEU A 78 -17.19 -21.21 2.47
CA LEU A 78 -18.11 -20.64 1.49
C LEU A 78 -18.16 -21.44 0.19
N GLN A 79 -16.99 -21.84 -0.33
CA GLN A 79 -16.92 -22.66 -1.54
C GLN A 79 -17.59 -24.02 -1.39
N ARG A 80 -17.48 -24.65 -0.21
CA ARG A 80 -18.21 -25.88 0.07
C ARG A 80 -19.73 -25.71 0.08
N VAL A 81 -20.22 -24.57 0.59
CA VAL A 81 -21.66 -24.24 0.63
C VAL A 81 -22.19 -23.96 -0.78
N ILE A 82 -21.42 -23.26 -1.61
CA ILE A 82 -21.77 -22.96 -3.00
C ILE A 82 -21.66 -24.21 -3.89
N GLY A 83 -20.92 -25.23 -3.45
CA GLY A 83 -20.69 -26.46 -4.21
C GLY A 83 -19.58 -26.32 -5.26
N GLU A 84 -18.80 -25.24 -5.21
CA GLU A 84 -17.69 -25.06 -6.11
C GLU A 84 -16.42 -25.79 -5.62
N ALA A 85 -15.82 -26.59 -6.52
CA ALA A 85 -14.55 -27.23 -6.26
C ALA A 85 -13.39 -26.32 -6.70
N SER A 86 -12.26 -26.45 -6.03
CA SER A 86 -11.04 -25.76 -6.48
C SER A 86 -10.70 -26.14 -7.93
N PRO A 87 -10.44 -25.17 -8.82
CA PRO A 87 -10.05 -25.43 -10.20
C PRO A 87 -8.68 -26.13 -10.27
N VAL A 88 -7.88 -26.04 -9.20
CA VAL A 88 -6.56 -26.69 -9.13
C VAL A 88 -6.58 -27.79 -8.07
N ARG A 89 -6.55 -29.04 -8.48
CA ARG A 89 -6.46 -30.18 -7.58
C ARG A 89 -5.01 -30.46 -7.24
N GLY A 90 -4.71 -30.54 -5.95
CA GLY A 90 -3.33 -30.86 -5.49
C GLY A 90 -2.32 -29.76 -5.79
N ALA A 91 -2.65 -28.51 -5.47
CA ALA A 91 -1.81 -27.33 -5.72
C ALA A 91 -0.35 -27.45 -5.23
N PHE A 92 -0.11 -28.29 -4.22
CA PHE A 92 1.24 -28.55 -3.69
C PHE A 92 1.94 -29.76 -4.36
N SER A 93 1.33 -30.36 -5.38
CA SER A 93 1.95 -31.44 -6.19
C SER A 93 2.51 -30.86 -7.49
N TRP A 94 3.50 -31.56 -8.07
CA TRP A 94 4.05 -31.18 -9.38
C TRP A 94 2.97 -31.14 -10.47
N ALA A 95 2.05 -32.10 -10.45
CA ALA A 95 0.92 -32.13 -11.36
C ALA A 95 -0.02 -30.91 -11.20
N GLY A 96 -0.27 -30.47 -9.95
CA GLY A 96 -1.07 -29.28 -9.68
C GLY A 96 -0.41 -27.99 -10.17
N LEU A 97 0.93 -27.89 -10.08
CA LEU A 97 1.67 -26.74 -10.64
C LEU A 97 1.56 -26.70 -12.17
N LEU A 98 1.66 -27.83 -12.84
CA LEU A 98 1.46 -27.91 -14.29
C LEU A 98 0.01 -27.59 -14.68
N GLN A 99 -0.95 -28.01 -13.88
CA GLN A 99 -2.37 -27.70 -14.09
C GLN A 99 -2.64 -26.20 -14.03
N LEU A 100 -1.92 -25.45 -13.17
CA LEU A 100 -2.02 -23.98 -13.12
C LEU A 100 -1.72 -23.29 -14.46
N LEU A 101 -0.88 -23.90 -15.31
CA LEU A 101 -0.56 -23.37 -16.64
C LEU A 101 -1.66 -23.64 -17.67
N THR A 102 -2.57 -24.59 -17.41
CA THR A 102 -3.63 -25.01 -18.32
C THR A 102 -5.04 -24.59 -17.92
N VAL A 103 -5.22 -24.20 -16.65
CA VAL A 103 -6.52 -23.68 -16.16
C VAL A 103 -6.78 -22.29 -16.70
N ASP A 104 -8.02 -22.03 -17.10
CA ASP A 104 -8.45 -20.68 -17.54
C ASP A 104 -8.23 -19.66 -16.40
N PRO A 105 -7.48 -18.57 -16.63
CA PRO A 105 -7.29 -17.53 -15.65
C PRO A 105 -8.60 -16.93 -15.11
N LEU A 106 -9.65 -16.91 -15.94
CA LEU A 106 -10.97 -16.42 -15.53
C LEU A 106 -11.62 -17.34 -14.48
N GLU A 107 -11.49 -18.66 -14.65
CA GLU A 107 -12.00 -19.65 -13.68
C GLU A 107 -11.31 -19.49 -12.31
N ILE A 108 -9.99 -19.31 -12.32
CA ILE A 108 -9.23 -19.03 -11.09
C ILE A 108 -9.70 -17.72 -10.45
N LEU A 109 -9.90 -16.68 -11.26
CA LEU A 109 -10.34 -15.37 -10.77
C LEU A 109 -11.73 -15.43 -10.14
N VAL A 110 -12.68 -16.13 -10.77
CA VAL A 110 -14.04 -16.32 -10.25
C VAL A 110 -13.99 -17.09 -8.93
N TRP A 111 -13.22 -18.16 -8.88
CA TRP A 111 -13.06 -18.96 -7.67
C TRP A 111 -12.41 -18.16 -6.52
N LEU A 112 -11.44 -17.29 -6.81
CA LEU A 112 -10.79 -16.42 -5.83
C LEU A 112 -11.59 -15.16 -5.49
N ALA A 113 -12.61 -14.79 -6.28
CA ALA A 113 -13.34 -13.53 -6.11
C ALA A 113 -13.84 -13.29 -4.68
N PRO A 114 -14.47 -14.26 -3.97
CA PRO A 114 -14.91 -14.03 -2.58
C PRO A 114 -13.71 -13.72 -1.64
N LEU A 115 -12.59 -14.40 -1.82
CA LEU A 115 -11.37 -14.14 -1.03
C LEU A 115 -10.82 -12.74 -1.31
N LEU A 116 -10.77 -12.34 -2.58
CA LEU A 116 -10.30 -11.01 -2.98
C LEU A 116 -11.18 -9.90 -2.40
N VAL A 117 -12.49 -10.11 -2.36
CA VAL A 117 -13.43 -9.18 -1.72
C VAL A 117 -13.17 -9.08 -0.21
N MET A 118 -12.97 -10.20 0.48
CA MET A 118 -12.64 -10.20 1.92
C MET A 118 -11.33 -9.46 2.19
N VAL A 119 -10.30 -9.71 1.38
CA VAL A 119 -9.00 -9.04 1.47
C VAL A 119 -9.14 -7.53 1.20
N ALA A 120 -9.92 -7.14 0.18
CA ALA A 120 -10.19 -5.73 -0.12
C ALA A 120 -10.87 -5.02 1.04
N ILE A 121 -11.93 -5.62 1.60
CA ILE A 121 -12.63 -5.09 2.77
C ILE A 121 -11.67 -4.90 3.95
N TYR A 122 -10.85 -5.92 4.24
CA TYR A 122 -9.86 -5.84 5.31
C TYR A 122 -8.92 -4.64 5.13
N PHE A 123 -8.24 -4.52 3.99
CA PHE A 123 -7.27 -3.44 3.78
C PHE A 123 -7.93 -2.06 3.72
N VAL A 124 -9.04 -1.92 2.98
CA VAL A 124 -9.74 -0.64 2.83
C VAL A 124 -10.30 -0.17 4.18
N LEU A 125 -10.95 -1.06 4.94
CA LEU A 125 -11.56 -0.73 6.22
C LEU A 125 -10.50 -0.28 7.25
N PHE A 126 -9.43 -1.07 7.43
CA PHE A 126 -8.40 -0.75 8.40
C PHE A 126 -7.65 0.54 8.06
N ILE A 127 -7.33 0.77 6.79
CA ILE A 127 -6.65 2.00 6.35
C ILE A 127 -7.58 3.20 6.46
N ALA A 128 -8.87 3.08 6.08
CA ALA A 128 -9.80 4.19 6.18
C ALA A 128 -10.12 4.60 7.63
N LEU A 129 -10.28 3.63 8.54
CA LEU A 129 -10.65 3.88 9.93
C LEU A 129 -9.46 4.30 10.79
N SER A 130 -8.34 3.58 10.70
CA SER A 130 -7.20 3.74 11.62
C SER A 130 -5.92 4.26 10.93
N GLY A 131 -5.90 4.33 9.60
CA GLY A 131 -4.70 4.69 8.83
C GLY A 131 -3.63 3.60 8.81
N ARG A 132 -3.93 2.41 9.33
CA ARG A 132 -2.99 1.29 9.43
C ARG A 132 -3.70 -0.04 9.58
N THR A 133 -3.12 -1.09 9.02
CA THR A 133 -3.55 -2.48 9.24
C THR A 133 -3.00 -3.02 10.56
N PRO A 134 -3.52 -4.15 11.09
CA PRO A 134 -2.94 -4.82 12.24
C PRO A 134 -1.45 -5.15 12.08
N GLY A 135 -1.01 -5.64 10.93
CA GLY A 135 0.41 -5.89 10.64
C GLY A 135 1.23 -4.61 10.64
N GLN A 136 0.70 -3.52 10.10
CA GLN A 136 1.34 -2.21 10.15
C GLN A 136 1.42 -1.66 11.58
N LYS A 137 0.41 -1.91 12.42
CA LYS A 137 0.43 -1.54 13.83
C LYS A 137 1.54 -2.26 14.59
N LEU A 138 1.71 -3.57 14.37
CA LEU A 138 2.76 -4.37 15.01
C LEU A 138 4.17 -3.96 14.57
N THR A 139 4.32 -3.52 13.33
CA THR A 139 5.63 -3.06 12.80
C THR A 139 5.91 -1.58 13.05
N GLY A 140 5.00 -0.86 13.73
CA GLY A 140 5.14 0.55 14.07
C GLY A 140 5.17 1.46 12.84
N ILE A 141 4.29 1.19 11.85
CA ILE A 141 4.15 2.01 10.65
C ILE A 141 2.70 2.45 10.45
N ARG A 142 2.53 3.62 9.82
CA ARG A 142 1.21 4.19 9.52
C ARG A 142 1.20 4.81 8.14
N VAL A 143 0.05 4.73 7.48
CA VAL A 143 -0.22 5.42 6.21
C VAL A 143 -0.81 6.80 6.50
N VAL A 144 -0.17 7.83 5.97
CA VAL A 144 -0.60 9.22 6.11
C VAL A 144 -0.75 9.85 4.73
N HIS A 145 -1.66 10.81 4.63
CA HIS A 145 -1.78 11.61 3.42
C HIS A 145 -0.65 12.63 3.33
N ARG A 146 -0.26 13.03 2.12
CA ARG A 146 0.80 14.01 1.85
C ARG A 146 0.59 15.36 2.56
N ALA A 147 -0.67 15.82 2.68
CA ALA A 147 -1.02 17.04 3.38
C ALA A 147 -1.13 16.88 4.91
N GLY A 148 -0.72 15.73 5.45
CA GLY A 148 -1.00 15.34 6.83
C GLY A 148 -2.45 14.86 7.03
N GLY A 149 -2.68 14.00 8.00
CA GLY A 149 -4.01 13.51 8.32
C GLY A 149 -4.34 12.10 7.82
N LYS A 150 -5.58 11.67 8.06
CA LYS A 150 -6.07 10.32 7.76
C LYS A 150 -6.32 10.13 6.27
N VAL A 151 -6.12 8.91 5.81
CA VAL A 151 -6.45 8.50 4.45
C VAL A 151 -7.94 8.16 4.38
N GLY A 152 -8.70 8.89 3.56
CA GLY A 152 -10.13 8.63 3.37
C GLY A 152 -10.40 7.30 2.65
N PRO A 153 -11.65 6.78 2.70
CA PRO A 153 -12.01 5.46 2.15
C PRO A 153 -11.75 5.36 0.63
N VAL A 154 -12.07 6.40 -0.12
CA VAL A 154 -11.82 6.41 -1.59
C VAL A 154 -10.31 6.23 -1.90
N ARG A 155 -9.45 6.95 -1.18
CA ARG A 155 -7.99 6.81 -1.37
C ARG A 155 -7.48 5.45 -0.91
N ALA A 156 -8.06 4.89 0.17
CA ALA A 156 -7.73 3.54 0.63
C ALA A 156 -8.08 2.49 -0.44
N THR A 157 -9.23 2.63 -1.11
CA THR A 157 -9.65 1.76 -2.21
C THR A 157 -8.73 1.88 -3.41
N VAL A 158 -8.43 3.11 -3.86
CA VAL A 158 -7.50 3.35 -4.98
C VAL A 158 -6.10 2.80 -4.65
N ARG A 159 -5.66 2.94 -3.40
CA ARG A 159 -4.40 2.39 -2.91
C ARG A 159 -4.39 0.86 -2.99
N PHE A 160 -5.46 0.21 -2.53
CA PHE A 160 -5.61 -1.24 -2.62
C PHE A 160 -5.59 -1.72 -4.08
N ALA A 161 -6.38 -1.08 -4.96
CA ALA A 161 -6.40 -1.39 -6.38
C ALA A 161 -5.00 -1.20 -7.03
N GLY A 162 -4.31 -0.11 -6.71
CA GLY A 162 -2.94 0.13 -7.19
C GLY A 162 -1.93 -0.90 -6.66
N THR A 163 -2.14 -1.43 -5.44
CA THR A 163 -1.32 -2.53 -4.90
C THR A 163 -1.60 -3.81 -5.69
N ALA A 164 -2.87 -4.14 -5.95
CA ALA A 164 -3.25 -5.31 -6.72
C ALA A 164 -2.66 -5.26 -8.15
N VAL A 165 -2.78 -4.12 -8.85
CA VAL A 165 -2.17 -3.92 -10.17
C VAL A 165 -0.63 -4.04 -10.09
N GLY A 166 -0.01 -3.51 -9.06
CA GLY A 166 1.45 -3.61 -8.85
C GLY A 166 1.94 -5.02 -8.54
N LEU A 167 1.05 -5.92 -8.10
CA LEU A 167 1.36 -7.34 -7.88
C LEU A 167 1.38 -8.15 -9.18
N VAL A 168 0.58 -7.76 -10.18
CA VAL A 168 0.46 -8.50 -11.46
C VAL A 168 1.83 -8.74 -12.13
N PRO A 169 2.73 -7.76 -12.26
CA PRO A 169 4.07 -7.99 -12.78
C PRO A 169 5.03 -8.55 -11.72
N GLY A 170 4.60 -9.55 -10.92
CA GLY A 170 5.47 -10.17 -9.90
C GLY A 170 5.82 -9.24 -8.72
N GLY A 171 5.00 -8.24 -8.42
CA GLY A 171 5.24 -7.34 -7.30
C GLY A 171 6.22 -6.18 -7.60
N LEU A 172 6.60 -5.96 -8.85
CA LEU A 172 7.52 -4.87 -9.26
C LEU A 172 7.03 -3.50 -8.80
N GLY A 173 5.72 -3.26 -8.75
CA GLY A 173 5.15 -2.02 -8.24
C GLY A 173 5.47 -1.75 -6.76
N SER A 174 5.62 -2.82 -5.97
CA SER A 174 6.03 -2.72 -4.56
C SER A 174 7.56 -2.72 -4.41
N LEU A 175 8.27 -3.46 -5.26
CA LEU A 175 9.75 -3.48 -5.29
C LEU A 175 10.34 -2.13 -5.71
N TRP A 176 9.60 -1.34 -6.51
CA TRP A 176 10.01 0.00 -6.92
C TRP A 176 10.48 0.87 -5.75
N MET A 177 9.82 0.75 -4.57
CA MET A 177 10.23 1.52 -3.40
C MET A 177 11.65 1.20 -2.87
N ALA A 178 12.24 0.06 -3.22
CA ALA A 178 13.60 -0.29 -2.82
C ALA A 178 14.64 0.59 -3.53
N PHE A 179 14.31 1.03 -4.74
CA PHE A 179 15.17 1.87 -5.59
C PHE A 179 14.79 3.35 -5.53
N ASP A 180 13.57 3.67 -5.08
CA ASP A 180 13.09 5.03 -5.00
C ASP A 180 13.74 5.82 -3.86
N ARG A 181 14.16 7.06 -4.14
CA ARG A 181 14.77 7.98 -3.15
C ARG A 181 13.82 8.34 -2.02
N GLU A 182 12.53 8.44 -2.32
CA GLU A 182 11.47 8.75 -1.35
C GLU A 182 10.90 7.49 -0.67
N LYS A 183 11.37 6.30 -1.07
CA LYS A 183 10.87 5.00 -0.58
C LYS A 183 9.36 4.85 -0.72
N ARG A 184 8.82 5.30 -1.86
CA ARG A 184 7.41 5.21 -2.21
C ARG A 184 7.16 4.07 -3.18
N ALA A 185 6.15 3.28 -2.93
CA ALA A 185 5.66 2.28 -3.88
C ALA A 185 4.76 2.94 -4.94
N PHE A 186 4.52 2.27 -6.05
CA PHE A 186 3.71 2.78 -7.16
C PHE A 186 2.31 3.26 -6.68
N HIS A 187 1.65 2.46 -5.85
CA HIS A 187 0.34 2.83 -5.28
C HIS A 187 0.40 4.02 -4.31
N ASP A 188 1.55 4.28 -3.67
CA ASP A 188 1.76 5.47 -2.83
C ASP A 188 1.77 6.75 -3.69
N TYR A 189 2.36 6.69 -4.90
CA TYR A 189 2.34 7.79 -5.86
C TYR A 189 0.92 8.08 -6.37
N LEU A 190 0.16 7.05 -6.73
CA LEU A 190 -1.22 7.19 -7.22
C LEU A 190 -2.13 7.89 -6.21
N THR A 191 -1.95 7.59 -4.93
CA THR A 191 -2.84 8.08 -3.86
C THR A 191 -2.31 9.29 -3.11
N GLY A 192 -1.07 9.73 -3.40
CA GLY A 192 -0.43 10.83 -2.69
C GLY A 192 -0.24 10.54 -1.20
N THR A 193 0.12 9.28 -0.86
CA THR A 193 0.30 8.84 0.52
C THR A 193 1.77 8.52 0.83
N TYR A 194 2.12 8.57 2.11
CA TYR A 194 3.39 8.11 2.64
C TYR A 194 3.18 7.08 3.74
N VAL A 195 4.11 6.15 3.85
CA VAL A 195 4.15 5.23 4.98
C VAL A 195 5.25 5.67 5.91
N VAL A 196 4.86 6.10 7.09
CA VAL A 196 5.76 6.70 8.10
C VAL A 196 5.95 5.75 9.28
N ARG A 197 7.07 5.89 9.99
CA ARG A 197 7.31 5.15 11.23
C ARG A 197 6.67 5.90 12.40
N GLU A 198 5.94 5.19 13.24
CA GLU A 198 5.58 5.67 14.58
C GLU A 198 6.74 5.37 15.54
N HIS A 199 7.03 6.32 16.42
CA HIS A 199 7.99 6.14 17.53
C HIS A 199 7.30 5.50 18.71
#